data_169cb8a87d5c97a44243dd06cb281908
#
_entry.id   169cb8a87d5c97a44243dd06cb281908
#
_cell.length_a   1.000
_cell.length_b   1.000
_cell.length_c   1.000
_cell.angle_alpha   90.00
_cell.angle_beta   90.00
_cell.angle_gamma   90.00
#
_symmetry.space_group_name_H-M   'P 1'
#
loop_
_entity.id
_entity.type
_entity.pdbx_description
1 polymer ?
#
loop_
_entity_poly.entity_id
_entity_poly.type
_entity_poly.pdbx_seq_one_letter_code
_entity_poly.pdbx_strand_id
1 'polypeptide(L)'
;MSVLERLREVFDDRAFAEESDEDRDNNFLIPWLKKLEIVEAELTSKSTSRIVYRFPVLREYLNPTRTFHGGAISAIFDVCTTWTLFPISDYGFWSTMGTTRSLHCVYVKPAFENDVVTVECQIVHAGKRLCLLTGIMKREKDGSVVATCEHNKYNIDLDESSKM
;
A
#
# COMPACT_ATOMS: atom_id res chain seq x y z
N MET A 1 -7.01 20.69 -7.40
CA MET A 1 -6.02 19.78 -6.81
C MET A 1 -6.30 18.38 -7.34
N SER A 2 -5.34 17.75 -7.99
CA SER A 2 -5.46 16.38 -8.50
C SER A 2 -5.49 15.36 -7.36
N VAL A 3 -5.93 14.12 -7.65
CA VAL A 3 -5.90 13.01 -6.68
C VAL A 3 -4.45 12.76 -6.20
N LEU A 4 -3.50 12.84 -7.12
CA LEU A 4 -2.09 12.68 -6.83
C LEU A 4 -1.54 13.75 -5.87
N GLU A 5 -1.90 15.02 -6.08
CA GLU A 5 -1.50 16.13 -5.20
C GLU A 5 -2.06 15.94 -3.79
N ARG A 6 -3.35 15.61 -3.66
CA ARG A 6 -3.99 15.35 -2.36
C ARG A 6 -3.34 14.17 -1.62
N LEU A 7 -3.01 13.10 -2.33
CA LEU A 7 -2.33 11.96 -1.74
C LEU A 7 -0.94 12.33 -1.25
N ARG A 8 -0.16 13.07 -2.01
CA ARG A 8 1.18 13.52 -1.61
C ARG A 8 1.12 14.37 -0.36
N GLU A 9 0.22 15.35 -0.27
CA GLU A 9 0.04 16.15 0.95
C GLU A 9 -0.28 15.28 2.17
N VAL A 10 -1.22 14.33 2.05
CA VAL A 10 -1.59 13.44 3.16
C VAL A 10 -0.43 12.52 3.55
N PHE A 11 0.37 12.10 2.59
CA PHE A 11 1.54 11.26 2.85
C PHE A 11 2.65 12.03 3.55
N ASP A 12 2.94 13.24 3.09
CA ASP A 12 3.96 14.09 3.70
C ASP A 12 3.57 14.47 5.15
N ASP A 13 2.28 14.71 5.40
CA ASP A 13 1.78 15.08 6.72
C ASP A 13 1.63 13.88 7.68
N ARG A 14 1.13 12.73 7.20
CA ARG A 14 0.79 11.58 8.08
C ARG A 14 1.89 10.55 8.23
N ALA A 15 2.72 10.36 7.23
CA ALA A 15 3.77 9.32 7.30
C ALA A 15 4.82 9.62 8.38
N PHE A 16 4.86 10.85 8.92
CA PHE A 16 5.92 11.29 9.81
C PHE A 16 5.48 12.19 10.99
N ALA A 17 4.20 12.57 11.09
CA ALA A 17 3.78 13.66 11.96
C ALA A 17 3.38 13.27 13.39
N GLU A 18 3.00 12.03 13.67
CA GLU A 18 2.39 11.66 14.96
C GLU A 18 3.13 10.59 15.76
N GLU A 19 4.21 10.01 15.25
CA GLU A 19 5.00 9.04 16.01
C GLU A 19 6.07 9.77 16.83
N SER A 20 6.22 9.39 18.11
CA SER A 20 7.36 9.79 18.93
C SER A 20 8.66 9.29 18.26
N ASP A 21 9.79 9.94 18.51
CA ASP A 21 11.08 9.51 17.93
C ASP A 21 11.39 8.04 18.27
N GLU A 22 10.95 7.56 19.45
CA GLU A 22 11.11 6.18 19.90
C GLU A 22 10.20 5.20 19.12
N ASP A 23 8.97 5.59 18.77
CA ASP A 23 8.05 4.79 17.97
C ASP A 23 8.49 4.70 16.51
N ARG A 24 9.07 5.79 15.97
CA ARG A 24 9.65 5.82 14.63
C ARG A 24 10.80 4.84 14.46
N ASP A 25 11.68 4.75 15.45
CA ASP A 25 12.86 3.87 15.39
C ASP A 25 12.46 2.38 15.43
N ASN A 26 11.30 2.06 15.98
CA ASN A 26 10.78 0.70 16.10
C ASN A 26 9.87 0.26 14.93
N ASN A 27 9.44 1.16 14.07
CA ASN A 27 8.59 0.82 12.93
C ASN A 27 9.44 0.37 11.74
N PHE A 28 9.42 -0.94 11.44
CA PHE A 28 10.25 -1.54 10.40
C PHE A 28 9.93 -1.03 8.98
N LEU A 29 8.79 -0.40 8.75
CA LEU A 29 8.42 0.18 7.45
C LEU A 29 9.00 1.59 7.22
N ILE A 30 9.47 2.28 8.26
CA ILE A 30 9.97 3.65 8.14
C ILE A 30 11.09 3.82 7.09
N PRO A 31 12.12 2.95 7.02
CA PRO A 31 13.15 3.09 5.99
C PRO A 31 12.58 3.06 4.56
N TRP A 32 11.60 2.18 4.32
CA TRP A 32 10.90 2.08 3.04
C TRP A 32 10.01 3.29 2.77
N LEU A 33 9.23 3.75 3.75
CA LEU A 33 8.35 4.93 3.63
C LEU A 33 9.12 6.17 3.21
N LYS A 34 10.33 6.38 3.73
CA LYS A 34 11.23 7.49 3.36
C LYS A 34 11.69 7.45 1.90
N LYS A 35 11.55 6.32 1.21
CA LYS A 35 11.97 6.10 -0.18
C LYS A 35 10.81 5.88 -1.13
N LEU A 36 9.58 5.83 -0.59
CA LEU A 36 8.37 5.61 -1.37
C LEU A 36 8.01 6.85 -2.17
N GLU A 37 7.78 6.68 -3.45
CA GLU A 37 7.24 7.69 -4.34
C GLU A 37 5.86 7.27 -4.82
N ILE A 38 4.88 8.17 -4.84
CA ILE A 38 3.62 7.99 -5.56
C ILE A 38 3.81 8.56 -6.95
N VAL A 39 3.83 7.68 -7.96
CA VAL A 39 4.10 8.06 -9.36
C VAL A 39 2.82 8.48 -10.05
N GLU A 40 1.77 7.66 -9.88
CA GLU A 40 0.45 7.88 -10.49
C GLU A 40 -0.64 7.65 -9.44
N ALA A 41 -1.73 8.43 -9.53
CA ALA A 41 -2.93 8.19 -8.75
C ALA A 41 -4.15 8.74 -9.52
N GLU A 42 -5.15 7.89 -9.68
CA GLU A 42 -6.37 8.23 -10.40
C GLU A 42 -7.62 7.60 -9.79
N LEU A 43 -8.74 8.30 -9.89
CA LEU A 43 -10.06 7.73 -9.69
C LEU A 43 -10.50 7.10 -11.01
N THR A 44 -10.70 5.78 -11.03
CA THR A 44 -11.18 5.05 -12.19
C THR A 44 -12.71 5.00 -12.26
N SER A 45 -13.36 5.20 -11.10
CA SER A 45 -14.81 5.41 -10.95
C SER A 45 -15.12 6.09 -9.61
N LYS A 46 -16.41 6.26 -9.28
CA LYS A 46 -16.83 6.78 -7.95
C LYS A 46 -16.40 5.90 -6.77
N SER A 47 -16.14 4.62 -6.99
CA SER A 47 -15.81 3.64 -5.96
C SER A 47 -14.56 2.83 -6.24
N THR A 48 -13.79 3.23 -7.25
CA THR A 48 -12.55 2.55 -7.63
C THR A 48 -11.45 3.54 -7.94
N SER A 49 -10.23 3.18 -7.58
CA SER A 49 -9.03 3.96 -7.85
C SER A 49 -7.87 3.03 -8.25
N ARG A 50 -6.84 3.64 -8.82
CA ARG A 50 -5.56 3.00 -9.14
C ARG A 50 -4.45 3.91 -8.69
N ILE A 51 -3.44 3.34 -8.03
CA ILE A 51 -2.24 4.07 -7.59
C ILE A 51 -1.00 3.25 -7.97
N VAL A 52 0.02 3.95 -8.47
CA VAL A 52 1.33 3.37 -8.74
C VAL A 52 2.35 3.98 -7.78
N TYR A 53 3.00 3.11 -7.04
CA TYR A 53 4.10 3.42 -6.13
C TYR A 53 5.43 2.99 -6.74
N ARG A 54 6.51 3.62 -6.32
CA ARG A 54 7.87 3.35 -6.79
C ARG A 54 8.86 3.49 -5.64
N PHE A 55 9.79 2.55 -5.49
CA PHE A 55 10.84 2.59 -4.46
C PHE A 55 12.00 1.64 -4.79
N PRO A 56 13.21 1.88 -4.26
CA PRO A 56 14.31 0.94 -4.34
C PRO A 56 14.17 -0.18 -3.31
N VAL A 57 14.61 -1.38 -3.65
CA VAL A 57 14.75 -2.48 -2.68
C VAL A 57 15.90 -2.16 -1.72
N LEU A 58 15.57 -1.98 -0.44
CA LEU A 58 16.53 -1.62 0.59
C LEU A 58 17.19 -2.86 1.21
N ARG A 59 18.42 -2.70 1.67
CA ARG A 59 19.21 -3.77 2.28
C ARG A 59 18.53 -4.39 3.51
N GLU A 60 17.83 -3.60 4.30
CA GLU A 60 17.12 -3.99 5.53
C GLU A 60 15.99 -4.99 5.25
N TYR A 61 15.52 -5.05 4.01
CA TYR A 61 14.43 -5.94 3.60
C TYR A 61 14.89 -7.16 2.80
N LEU A 62 16.18 -7.47 2.84
CA LEU A 62 16.70 -8.67 2.19
C LEU A 62 16.60 -9.89 3.11
N ASN A 63 16.33 -11.04 2.51
CA ASN A 63 16.46 -12.34 3.16
C ASN A 63 17.94 -12.82 3.18
N PRO A 64 18.27 -13.93 3.87
CA PRO A 64 19.63 -14.46 3.88
C PRO A 64 20.22 -14.79 2.52
N THR A 65 19.40 -15.05 1.50
CA THR A 65 19.84 -15.28 0.10
C THR A 65 20.04 -13.99 -0.70
N ARG A 66 19.98 -12.83 -0.05
CA ARG A 66 20.17 -11.52 -0.64
C ARG A 66 19.11 -11.12 -1.67
N THR A 67 17.93 -11.70 -1.59
CA THR A 67 16.77 -11.27 -2.37
C THR A 67 15.74 -10.57 -1.49
N PHE A 68 14.87 -9.78 -2.08
CA PHE A 68 13.79 -9.07 -1.39
C PHE A 68 12.93 -10.05 -0.59
N HIS A 69 12.85 -9.86 0.72
CA HIS A 69 12.20 -10.78 1.64
C HIS A 69 10.68 -10.83 1.39
N GLY A 70 10.13 -12.05 1.26
CA GLY A 70 8.70 -12.22 0.99
C GLY A 70 7.78 -11.58 2.04
N GLY A 71 8.16 -11.65 3.32
CA GLY A 71 7.42 -10.98 4.39
C GLY A 71 7.41 -9.45 4.25
N ALA A 72 8.53 -8.85 3.82
CA ALA A 72 8.58 -7.41 3.54
C ALA A 72 7.70 -7.04 2.32
N ILE A 73 7.74 -7.85 1.26
CA ILE A 73 6.84 -7.68 0.10
C ILE A 73 5.37 -7.74 0.52
N SER A 74 4.98 -8.70 1.37
CA SER A 74 3.60 -8.80 1.87
C SER A 74 3.20 -7.58 2.68
N ALA A 75 4.05 -7.11 3.59
CA ALA A 75 3.77 -5.91 4.39
C ALA A 75 3.63 -4.65 3.52
N ILE A 76 4.47 -4.52 2.50
CA ILE A 76 4.38 -3.42 1.52
C ILE A 76 3.09 -3.51 0.71
N PHE A 77 2.69 -4.71 0.27
CA PHE A 77 1.40 -4.88 -0.39
C PHE A 77 0.22 -4.51 0.51
N ASP A 78 0.23 -4.92 1.79
CA ASP A 78 -0.82 -4.56 2.74
C ASP A 78 -0.99 -3.04 2.82
N VAL A 79 0.09 -2.31 2.95
CA VAL A 79 0.09 -0.83 3.02
C VAL A 79 -0.34 -0.21 1.70
N CYS A 80 0.32 -0.55 0.58
CA CYS A 80 0.06 0.07 -0.73
C CYS A 80 -1.38 -0.13 -1.20
N THR A 81 -1.90 -1.36 -1.07
CA THR A 81 -3.29 -1.65 -1.44
C THR A 81 -4.27 -0.96 -0.49
N THR A 82 -4.00 -0.90 0.81
CA THR A 82 -4.82 -0.17 1.78
C THR A 82 -4.93 1.30 1.40
N TRP A 83 -3.83 1.94 1.06
CA TRP A 83 -3.82 3.36 0.69
C TRP A 83 -4.52 3.65 -0.65
N THR A 84 -4.68 2.62 -1.48
CA THR A 84 -5.47 2.76 -2.71
C THR A 84 -6.97 3.05 -2.42
N LEU A 85 -7.45 2.81 -1.19
CA LEU A 85 -8.79 3.22 -0.75
C LEU A 85 -8.92 4.73 -0.49
N PHE A 86 -7.83 5.43 -0.23
CA PHE A 86 -7.87 6.84 0.17
C PHE A 86 -8.64 7.75 -0.82
N PRO A 87 -8.46 7.63 -2.16
CA PRO A 87 -9.17 8.51 -3.11
C PRO A 87 -10.68 8.39 -3.08
N ILE A 88 -11.22 7.24 -2.65
CA ILE A 88 -12.66 6.97 -2.58
C ILE A 88 -13.23 7.10 -1.16
N SER A 89 -12.35 7.31 -0.17
CA SER A 89 -12.77 7.38 1.24
C SER A 89 -13.54 8.67 1.52
N ASP A 90 -14.59 8.54 2.33
CA ASP A 90 -15.40 9.65 2.83
C ASP A 90 -15.94 9.29 4.22
N TYR A 91 -16.56 10.24 4.91
CA TYR A 91 -17.17 9.98 6.23
C TYR A 91 -18.14 8.79 6.17
N GLY A 92 -17.88 7.78 6.99
CA GLY A 92 -18.68 6.54 7.04
C GLY A 92 -18.50 5.58 5.85
N PHE A 93 -17.57 5.88 4.94
CA PHE A 93 -17.24 5.02 3.82
C PHE A 93 -15.73 4.88 3.66
N TRP A 94 -15.16 3.82 4.20
CA TRP A 94 -13.73 3.50 4.18
C TRP A 94 -12.84 4.61 4.80
N SER A 95 -13.38 5.44 5.71
CA SER A 95 -12.65 6.55 6.34
C SER A 95 -11.48 6.08 7.20
N THR A 96 -11.57 4.89 7.79
CA THR A 96 -10.51 4.22 8.57
C THR A 96 -9.64 3.28 7.73
N MET A 97 -9.85 3.21 6.40
CA MET A 97 -9.20 2.23 5.49
C MET A 97 -9.51 0.76 5.83
N GLY A 98 -10.38 0.50 6.80
CA GLY A 98 -10.83 -0.83 7.22
C GLY A 98 -9.72 -1.73 7.77
N THR A 99 -10.07 -2.99 8.03
CA THR A 99 -9.15 -4.02 8.52
C THR A 99 -8.96 -5.13 7.49
N THR A 100 -7.75 -5.70 7.46
CA THR A 100 -7.41 -6.83 6.58
C THR A 100 -8.16 -8.10 7.01
N ARG A 101 -8.83 -8.76 6.07
CA ARG A 101 -9.43 -10.09 6.24
C ARG A 101 -8.53 -11.18 5.71
N SER A 102 -7.99 -10.99 4.52
CA SER A 102 -7.01 -11.89 3.92
C SER A 102 -6.11 -11.13 2.95
N LEU A 103 -4.85 -11.48 2.94
CA LEU A 103 -3.86 -11.01 1.99
C LEU A 103 -3.16 -12.24 1.41
N HIS A 104 -3.37 -12.48 0.13
CA HIS A 104 -2.76 -13.59 -0.59
C HIS A 104 -1.71 -13.06 -1.54
N CYS A 105 -0.45 -13.44 -1.32
CA CYS A 105 0.68 -13.04 -2.15
C CYS A 105 1.24 -14.22 -2.94
N VAL A 106 1.55 -13.98 -4.21
CA VAL A 106 2.25 -14.93 -5.08
C VAL A 106 3.59 -14.32 -5.49
N TYR A 107 4.68 -15.01 -5.17
CA TYR A 107 6.05 -14.58 -5.48
C TYR A 107 6.48 -15.24 -6.78
N VAL A 108 6.93 -14.46 -7.76
CA VAL A 108 7.18 -14.90 -9.13
C VAL A 108 8.67 -14.88 -9.46
N LYS A 109 9.34 -13.74 -9.23
CA LYS A 109 10.77 -13.58 -9.50
C LYS A 109 11.45 -12.80 -8.38
N PRO A 110 12.75 -13.08 -8.11
CA PRO A 110 13.48 -12.30 -7.12
C PRO A 110 13.72 -10.86 -7.59
N ALA A 111 13.75 -9.95 -6.63
CA ALA A 111 14.36 -8.64 -6.76
C ALA A 111 15.54 -8.54 -5.80
N PHE A 112 16.54 -7.72 -6.15
CA PHE A 112 17.81 -7.62 -5.45
C PHE A 112 18.00 -6.21 -4.88
N GLU A 113 18.97 -6.07 -3.97
CA GLU A 113 19.36 -4.76 -3.42
C GLU A 113 19.53 -3.71 -4.53
N ASN A 114 18.96 -2.53 -4.33
CA ASN A 114 18.96 -1.41 -5.27
C ASN A 114 18.18 -1.63 -6.59
N ASP A 115 17.56 -2.79 -6.81
CA ASP A 115 16.56 -2.87 -7.88
C ASP A 115 15.43 -1.88 -7.56
N VAL A 116 15.04 -1.07 -8.53
CA VAL A 116 13.85 -0.22 -8.41
C VAL A 116 12.63 -1.05 -8.79
N VAL A 117 11.61 -1.02 -7.94
CA VAL A 117 10.35 -1.70 -8.18
C VAL A 117 9.20 -0.70 -8.24
N THR A 118 8.20 -1.01 -9.04
CA THR A 118 6.90 -0.34 -9.07
C THR A 118 5.85 -1.27 -8.50
N VAL A 119 4.90 -0.71 -7.74
CA VAL A 119 3.74 -1.45 -7.22
C VAL A 119 2.49 -0.76 -7.73
N GLU A 120 1.81 -1.39 -8.66
CA GLU A 120 0.52 -0.95 -9.15
C GLU A 120 -0.58 -1.61 -8.33
N CYS A 121 -1.39 -0.81 -7.65
CA CYS A 121 -2.51 -1.23 -6.83
C CYS A 121 -3.81 -0.68 -7.40
N GLN A 122 -4.87 -1.48 -7.32
CA GLN A 122 -6.19 -1.05 -7.75
C GLN A 122 -7.30 -1.64 -6.89
N ILE A 123 -8.40 -0.89 -6.78
CA ILE A 123 -9.65 -1.38 -6.21
C ILE A 123 -10.41 -2.10 -7.31
N VAL A 124 -10.61 -3.41 -7.14
CA VAL A 124 -11.47 -4.22 -8.03
C VAL A 124 -12.94 -3.99 -7.68
N HIS A 125 -13.25 -3.94 -6.37
CA HIS A 125 -14.59 -3.65 -5.88
C HIS A 125 -14.52 -3.10 -4.46
N ALA A 126 -15.30 -2.05 -4.17
CA ALA A 126 -15.51 -1.54 -2.82
C ALA A 126 -17.02 -1.36 -2.56
N GLY A 127 -17.55 -2.21 -1.69
CA GLY A 127 -18.92 -2.10 -1.14
C GLY A 127 -18.89 -1.44 0.24
N LYS A 128 -20.06 -1.37 0.90
CA LYS A 128 -20.18 -0.79 2.24
C LYS A 128 -19.32 -1.50 3.29
N ARG A 129 -19.24 -2.84 3.24
CA ARG A 129 -18.56 -3.67 4.25
C ARG A 129 -17.32 -4.38 3.76
N LEU A 130 -17.26 -4.73 2.49
CA LEU A 130 -16.19 -5.53 1.91
C LEU A 130 -15.58 -4.83 0.71
N CYS A 131 -14.27 -4.93 0.58
CA CYS A 131 -13.59 -4.59 -0.67
C CYS A 131 -12.59 -5.66 -1.07
N LEU A 132 -12.34 -5.71 -2.37
CA LEU A 132 -11.31 -6.51 -3.00
C LEU A 132 -10.33 -5.55 -3.70
N LEU A 133 -9.07 -5.68 -3.35
CA LEU A 133 -7.96 -4.93 -3.91
C LEU A 133 -6.96 -5.91 -4.54
N THR A 134 -6.24 -5.46 -5.53
CA THR A 134 -5.14 -6.21 -6.14
C THR A 134 -3.89 -5.36 -6.24
N GLY A 135 -2.74 -6.02 -6.24
CA GLY A 135 -1.45 -5.38 -6.43
C GLY A 135 -0.52 -6.21 -7.31
N ILE A 136 0.26 -5.54 -8.14
CA ILE A 136 1.32 -6.15 -8.95
C ILE A 136 2.61 -5.38 -8.73
N MET A 137 3.65 -6.08 -8.26
CA MET A 137 5.00 -5.55 -8.11
C MET A 137 5.86 -5.96 -9.29
N LYS A 138 6.49 -4.99 -9.95
CA LYS A 138 7.35 -5.22 -11.10
C LYS A 138 8.71 -4.58 -10.87
N ARG A 139 9.75 -5.21 -11.35
CA ARG A 139 11.10 -4.64 -11.43
C ARG A 139 11.17 -3.69 -12.62
N GLU A 140 11.53 -2.41 -12.37
CA GLU A 140 11.47 -1.34 -13.38
C GLU A 140 12.38 -1.61 -14.59
N LYS A 141 13.59 -2.10 -14.34
CA LYS A 141 14.64 -2.26 -15.39
C LYS A 141 14.27 -3.21 -16.54
N ASP A 142 13.38 -4.18 -16.29
CA ASP A 142 13.04 -5.20 -17.28
C ASP A 142 11.55 -5.58 -17.30
N GLY A 143 10.72 -4.92 -16.49
CA GLY A 143 9.29 -5.18 -16.38
C GLY A 143 8.91 -6.54 -15.79
N SER A 144 9.87 -7.30 -15.27
CA SER A 144 9.61 -8.62 -14.67
C SER A 144 8.68 -8.50 -13.48
N VAL A 145 7.65 -9.35 -13.44
CA VAL A 145 6.79 -9.48 -12.26
C VAL A 145 7.58 -10.09 -11.11
N VAL A 146 7.67 -9.37 -10.00
CA VAL A 146 8.30 -9.82 -8.75
C VAL A 146 7.29 -10.59 -7.90
N ALA A 147 6.12 -10.00 -7.70
CA ALA A 147 5.04 -10.59 -6.93
C ALA A 147 3.69 -9.98 -7.33
N THR A 148 2.61 -10.69 -6.98
CA THR A 148 1.24 -10.19 -7.08
C THR A 148 0.53 -10.39 -5.75
N CYS A 149 -0.54 -9.63 -5.49
CA CYS A 149 -1.40 -9.88 -4.35
C CYS A 149 -2.87 -9.69 -4.67
N GLU A 150 -3.69 -10.39 -3.87
CA GLU A 150 -5.10 -10.16 -3.69
C GLU A 150 -5.35 -9.83 -2.22
N HIS A 151 -6.01 -8.72 -1.94
CA HIS A 151 -6.23 -8.20 -0.60
C HIS A 151 -7.71 -7.95 -0.35
N ASN A 152 -8.28 -8.66 0.59
CA ASN A 152 -9.67 -8.50 1.02
C ASN A 152 -9.71 -7.76 2.36
N LYS A 153 -10.53 -6.71 2.45
CA LYS A 153 -10.70 -5.91 3.66
C LYS A 153 -12.16 -5.82 4.10
N TYR A 154 -12.33 -5.54 5.39
CA TYR A 154 -13.62 -5.26 6.02
C TYR A 154 -13.65 -3.80 6.49
N ASN A 155 -14.72 -3.08 6.15
CA ASN A 155 -14.92 -1.71 6.60
C ASN A 155 -15.47 -1.71 8.04
N ILE A 156 -14.72 -1.09 8.95
CA ILE A 156 -15.07 -0.96 10.38
C ILE A 156 -15.81 0.33 10.71
N ASP A 157 -15.92 1.27 9.77
CA ASP A 157 -16.60 2.57 10.01
C ASP A 157 -18.05 2.40 10.49
N LEU A 158 -18.72 1.33 10.03
CA LEU A 158 -20.11 1.06 10.36
C LEU A 158 -20.33 0.53 11.79
N ASP A 159 -19.25 0.06 12.43
CA ASP A 159 -19.32 -0.52 13.77
C ASP A 159 -19.13 0.56 14.86
N GLU A 160 -18.57 1.70 14.52
CA GLU A 160 -18.43 2.85 15.43
C GLU A 160 -19.75 3.60 15.65
N SER A 161 -20.61 3.67 14.63
CA SER A 161 -21.93 4.30 14.72
C SER A 161 -22.94 3.53 15.58
N SER A 162 -22.67 2.27 15.90
CA SER A 162 -23.49 1.41 16.77
C SER A 162 -23.08 1.46 18.24
N LYS A 163 -22.03 2.24 18.58
CA LYS A 163 -21.52 2.38 19.96
C LYS A 163 -21.94 3.67 20.66
N MET A 164 -22.82 4.47 20.04
CA MET A 164 -23.45 5.63 20.68
C MET A 164 -24.89 5.31 21.17
#